data_4a9a8516af79477e9de6539063996876
#
_entry.id   4a9a8516af79477e9de6539063996876
#
_cell.length_a   1.000
_cell.length_b   1.000
_cell.length_c   1.000
_cell.angle_alpha   90.00
_cell.angle_beta   90.00
_cell.angle_gamma   90.00
#
_symmetry.space_group_name_H-M   'P 1'
#
loop_
_entity.id
_entity.type
_entity.pdbx_description
1 polymer ?
#
loop_
_entity_poly.entity_id
_entity_poly.type
_entity_poly.pdbx_seq_one_letter_code
_entity_poly.pdbx_strand_id
1 'polypeptide(L)'
;MPVTSDTDARAQLADARLYLCTDARKKQGDLPDFLDAVLENGVDFIQLRDKTLEADEELGWLELFADKCHMYGKVLSVNDRADVAHAVRTAHPWPPAVLHLGQGDLPVPAARAILGDDILVGRSTHSEAEAAAAAVQDGVDYFCTGPCWPTPTKPGRHAPGLDLVRYTAALGTDRPWFAIGGIDLGNLDQVLEAGARRVVVVRAITDADDPGAAAAEFAKRLRDPA
;
A
#
# COMPACT_ATOMS: atom_id res chain seq x y z
N MET A 1 17.08 -8.20 -9.80
CA MET A 1 16.42 -9.21 -10.63
C MET A 1 15.06 -8.66 -11.00
N PRO A 2 14.66 -8.61 -12.26
CA PRO A 2 13.36 -8.08 -12.62
C PRO A 2 12.22 -8.93 -12.01
N VAL A 3 11.23 -8.28 -11.43
CA VAL A 3 9.96 -8.93 -11.02
C VAL A 3 9.25 -9.36 -12.29
N THR A 4 9.26 -10.63 -12.62
CA THR A 4 8.80 -11.13 -13.92
C THR A 4 7.71 -12.20 -13.84
N SER A 5 7.22 -12.54 -12.63
CA SER A 5 6.11 -13.49 -12.48
C SER A 5 5.19 -13.15 -11.29
N ASP A 6 3.94 -13.57 -11.36
CA ASP A 6 2.96 -13.50 -10.26
C ASP A 6 3.49 -14.14 -8.96
N THR A 7 4.24 -15.22 -9.09
CA THR A 7 4.89 -15.92 -7.95
C THR A 7 5.88 -15.01 -7.22
N ASP A 8 6.61 -14.16 -7.94
CA ASP A 8 7.58 -13.23 -7.37
C ASP A 8 6.87 -12.07 -6.62
N ALA A 9 5.82 -11.48 -7.20
CA ALA A 9 5.04 -10.42 -6.56
C ALA A 9 4.32 -10.91 -5.28
N ARG A 10 3.82 -12.15 -5.26
CA ARG A 10 3.21 -12.75 -4.07
C ARG A 10 4.25 -12.96 -2.95
N ALA A 11 5.43 -13.45 -3.30
CA ALA A 11 6.52 -13.60 -2.33
C ALA A 11 6.95 -12.25 -1.76
N GLN A 12 7.12 -11.23 -2.61
CA GLN A 12 7.46 -9.88 -2.18
C GLN A 12 6.37 -9.28 -1.26
N LEU A 13 5.09 -9.47 -1.59
CA LEU A 13 3.98 -9.02 -0.74
C LEU A 13 3.99 -9.72 0.62
N ALA A 14 4.29 -11.03 0.66
CA ALA A 14 4.39 -11.79 1.91
C ALA A 14 5.52 -11.27 2.81
N ASP A 15 6.63 -10.83 2.23
CA ASP A 15 7.78 -10.29 2.96
C ASP A 15 7.68 -8.80 3.27
N ALA A 16 6.81 -8.07 2.57
CA ALA A 16 6.66 -6.62 2.72
C ALA A 16 6.24 -6.25 4.16
N ARG A 17 6.88 -5.24 4.73
CA ARG A 17 6.58 -4.70 6.07
C ARG A 17 6.15 -3.23 6.00
N LEU A 18 6.80 -2.44 5.16
CA LEU A 18 6.54 -1.01 5.01
C LEU A 18 5.90 -0.71 3.66
N TYR A 19 4.64 -0.28 3.71
CA TYR A 19 3.86 0.15 2.57
C TYR A 19 3.69 1.66 2.61
N LEU A 20 4.10 2.36 1.57
CA LEU A 20 3.97 3.82 1.45
C LEU A 20 2.86 4.18 0.46
N CYS A 21 1.93 5.05 0.87
CA CYS A 21 1.04 5.73 -0.06
C CYS A 21 1.50 7.19 -0.20
N THR A 22 1.59 7.68 -1.44
CA THR A 22 1.94 9.07 -1.75
C THR A 22 1.09 9.62 -2.87
N ASP A 23 0.97 10.94 -2.98
CA ASP A 23 0.47 11.63 -4.15
C ASP A 23 1.58 11.80 -5.20
N ALA A 24 1.28 12.47 -6.32
CA ALA A 24 2.24 12.76 -7.37
C ALA A 24 3.24 13.89 -7.01
N ARG A 25 3.20 14.43 -5.78
CA ARG A 25 4.09 15.48 -5.27
C ARG A 25 4.26 16.69 -6.21
N LYS A 26 3.19 17.03 -6.94
CA LYS A 26 3.21 18.12 -7.95
C LYS A 26 3.58 19.49 -7.36
N LYS A 27 3.25 19.72 -6.08
CA LYS A 27 3.58 20.96 -5.39
C LYS A 27 5.06 21.04 -5.01
N GLN A 28 5.64 19.91 -4.63
CA GLN A 28 7.05 19.80 -4.26
C GLN A 28 7.94 19.74 -5.51
N GLY A 29 7.48 19.09 -6.57
CA GLY A 29 8.22 18.92 -7.82
C GLY A 29 9.43 17.99 -7.70
N ASP A 30 9.46 17.14 -6.67
CA ASP A 30 10.61 16.33 -6.26
C ASP A 30 10.35 14.82 -6.37
N LEU A 31 9.26 14.41 -7.04
CA LEU A 31 8.83 13.01 -7.05
C LEU A 31 9.92 12.01 -7.45
N PRO A 32 10.75 12.23 -8.49
CA PRO A 32 11.79 11.27 -8.86
C PRO A 32 12.82 11.04 -7.73
N ASP A 33 13.31 12.11 -7.11
CA ASP A 33 14.29 12.06 -6.02
C ASP A 33 13.66 11.48 -4.74
N PHE A 34 12.39 11.82 -4.47
CA PHE A 34 11.63 11.26 -3.36
C PHE A 34 11.47 9.74 -3.51
N LEU A 35 11.12 9.24 -4.70
CA LEU A 35 10.98 7.80 -4.95
C LEU A 35 12.31 7.08 -4.74
N ASP A 36 13.42 7.62 -5.25
CA ASP A 36 14.75 7.06 -5.04
C ASP A 36 15.06 6.97 -3.53
N ALA A 37 14.85 8.08 -2.81
CA ALA A 37 15.14 8.14 -1.38
C ALA A 37 14.35 7.12 -0.57
N VAL A 38 13.04 6.96 -0.80
CA VAL A 38 12.21 6.06 0.02
C VAL A 38 12.34 4.59 -0.37
N LEU A 39 12.51 4.29 -1.67
CA LEU A 39 12.63 2.91 -2.15
C LEU A 39 14.00 2.29 -1.79
N GLU A 40 15.07 3.08 -1.86
CA GLU A 40 16.41 2.67 -1.40
C GLU A 40 16.44 2.41 0.12
N ASN A 41 15.68 3.20 0.89
CA ASN A 41 15.71 3.19 2.34
C ASN A 41 14.61 2.36 3.00
N GLY A 42 14.09 1.36 2.31
CA GLY A 42 13.37 0.26 2.95
C GLY A 42 11.86 0.26 2.80
N VAL A 43 11.27 1.15 1.99
CA VAL A 43 9.90 0.97 1.50
C VAL A 43 9.87 -0.29 0.63
N ASP A 44 9.00 -1.24 0.96
CA ASP A 44 8.86 -2.51 0.25
C ASP A 44 7.78 -2.44 -0.82
N PHE A 45 6.75 -1.63 -0.56
CA PHE A 45 5.52 -1.56 -1.31
C PHE A 45 5.09 -0.08 -1.41
N ILE A 46 4.81 0.42 -2.61
CA ILE A 46 4.42 1.82 -2.82
C ILE A 46 3.16 1.94 -3.67
N GLN A 47 2.32 2.94 -3.37
CA GLN A 47 1.10 3.25 -4.10
C GLN A 47 1.07 4.73 -4.48
N LEU A 48 0.84 5.01 -5.75
CA LEU A 48 0.37 6.31 -6.18
C LEU A 48 -1.11 6.45 -5.82
N ARG A 49 -1.43 7.41 -4.96
CA ARG A 49 -2.80 7.72 -4.54
C ARG A 49 -3.03 9.24 -4.59
N ASP A 50 -3.31 9.73 -5.77
CA ASP A 50 -3.68 11.13 -6.02
C ASP A 50 -5.03 11.18 -6.73
N LYS A 51 -6.10 11.48 -5.99
CA LYS A 51 -7.47 11.52 -6.52
C LYS A 51 -7.79 12.78 -7.33
N THR A 52 -6.81 13.63 -7.56
CA THR A 52 -6.94 14.85 -8.36
C THR A 52 -6.42 14.67 -9.78
N LEU A 53 -5.80 13.53 -10.08
CA LEU A 53 -5.26 13.23 -11.40
C LEU A 53 -6.36 12.78 -12.38
N GLU A 54 -6.30 13.29 -13.60
CA GLU A 54 -6.99 12.69 -14.73
C GLU A 54 -6.26 11.43 -15.20
N ALA A 55 -6.93 10.57 -15.97
CA ALA A 55 -6.43 9.25 -16.30
C ALA A 55 -5.08 9.26 -17.06
N ASP A 56 -4.91 10.16 -18.02
CA ASP A 56 -3.66 10.27 -18.80
C ASP A 56 -2.50 10.79 -17.95
N GLU A 57 -2.77 11.72 -17.04
CA GLU A 57 -1.76 12.22 -16.09
C GLU A 57 -1.37 11.12 -15.10
N GLU A 58 -2.34 10.37 -14.57
CA GLU A 58 -2.09 9.23 -13.67
C GLU A 58 -1.23 8.16 -14.36
N LEU A 59 -1.50 7.86 -15.64
CA LEU A 59 -0.70 6.94 -16.44
C LEU A 59 0.76 7.37 -16.50
N GLY A 60 1.04 8.63 -16.86
CA GLY A 60 2.41 9.14 -16.95
C GLY A 60 3.17 9.04 -15.62
N TRP A 61 2.51 9.32 -14.50
CA TRP A 61 3.15 9.16 -13.19
C TRP A 61 3.36 7.69 -12.83
N LEU A 62 2.42 6.81 -13.14
CA LEU A 62 2.57 5.37 -12.88
C LEU A 62 3.70 4.74 -13.68
N GLU A 63 4.00 5.22 -14.89
CA GLU A 63 5.18 4.79 -15.65
C GLU A 63 6.48 5.12 -14.90
N LEU A 64 6.61 6.33 -14.34
CA LEU A 64 7.75 6.69 -13.50
C LEU A 64 7.85 5.80 -12.26
N PHE A 65 6.72 5.57 -11.56
CA PHE A 65 6.70 4.68 -10.41
C PHE A 65 7.12 3.25 -10.78
N ALA A 66 6.68 2.76 -11.95
CA ALA A 66 7.00 1.42 -12.44
C ALA A 66 8.51 1.27 -12.70
N ASP A 67 9.12 2.25 -13.37
CA ASP A 67 10.56 2.29 -13.59
C ASP A 67 11.36 2.27 -12.28
N LYS A 68 10.96 3.12 -11.32
CA LYS A 68 11.62 3.19 -10.02
C LYS A 68 11.43 1.91 -9.20
N CYS A 69 10.21 1.37 -9.14
CA CYS A 69 9.96 0.10 -8.46
C CYS A 69 10.75 -1.06 -9.07
N HIS A 70 10.85 -1.11 -10.40
CA HIS A 70 11.68 -2.10 -11.07
C HIS A 70 13.17 -1.95 -10.71
N MET A 71 13.70 -0.72 -10.73
CA MET A 71 15.09 -0.43 -10.39
C MET A 71 15.47 -0.92 -8.98
N TYR A 72 14.58 -0.71 -8.01
CA TYR A 72 14.81 -1.06 -6.61
C TYR A 72 14.23 -2.43 -6.21
N GLY A 73 13.61 -3.18 -7.12
CA GLY A 73 12.99 -4.47 -6.83
C GLY A 73 11.81 -4.37 -5.85
N LYS A 74 10.97 -3.33 -5.99
CA LYS A 74 9.84 -3.04 -5.10
C LYS A 74 8.50 -3.23 -5.78
N VAL A 75 7.43 -3.35 -4.98
CA VAL A 75 6.07 -3.61 -5.47
C VAL A 75 5.33 -2.30 -5.70
N LEU A 76 4.78 -2.12 -6.91
CA LEU A 76 3.91 -1.00 -7.27
C LEU A 76 2.44 -1.39 -7.17
N SER A 77 1.64 -0.52 -6.51
CA SER A 77 0.19 -0.60 -6.46
C SER A 77 -0.47 0.59 -7.17
N VAL A 78 -1.51 0.30 -7.94
CA VAL A 78 -2.45 1.29 -8.47
C VAL A 78 -3.62 1.44 -7.49
N ASN A 79 -4.09 2.67 -7.27
CA ASN A 79 -5.19 2.96 -6.38
C ASN A 79 -6.53 3.03 -7.13
N ASP A 80 -7.53 2.25 -6.70
CA ASP A 80 -8.94 2.28 -7.11
C ASP A 80 -9.22 1.96 -8.60
N ARG A 81 -8.37 2.38 -9.54
CA ARG A 81 -8.60 2.45 -10.99
C ARG A 81 -8.14 1.18 -11.71
N ALA A 82 -9.04 0.20 -11.88
CA ALA A 82 -8.74 -1.03 -12.63
C ALA A 82 -8.47 -0.77 -14.13
N ASP A 83 -9.11 0.23 -14.72
CA ASP A 83 -8.89 0.66 -16.10
C ASP A 83 -7.47 1.24 -16.30
N VAL A 84 -7.02 2.10 -15.40
CA VAL A 84 -5.67 2.65 -15.42
C VAL A 84 -4.62 1.56 -15.17
N ALA A 85 -4.87 0.67 -14.18
CA ALA A 85 -4.00 -0.47 -13.95
C ALA A 85 -3.87 -1.36 -15.20
N HIS A 86 -4.97 -1.61 -15.91
CA HIS A 86 -4.97 -2.36 -17.17
C HIS A 86 -4.13 -1.67 -18.24
N ALA A 87 -4.29 -0.35 -18.41
CA ALA A 87 -3.57 0.42 -19.41
C ALA A 87 -2.05 0.37 -19.18
N VAL A 88 -1.58 0.63 -17.94
CA VAL A 88 -0.14 0.51 -17.62
C VAL A 88 0.36 -0.92 -17.82
N ARG A 89 -0.41 -1.92 -17.40
CA ARG A 89 0.00 -3.34 -17.53
C ARG A 89 0.17 -3.78 -18.98
N THR A 90 -0.57 -3.18 -19.90
CA THR A 90 -0.49 -3.54 -21.34
C THR A 90 0.56 -2.75 -22.11
N ALA A 91 0.92 -1.56 -21.63
CA ALA A 91 1.81 -0.65 -22.34
C ALA A 91 3.24 -0.62 -21.78
N HIS A 92 3.41 -0.85 -20.46
CA HIS A 92 4.70 -0.69 -19.78
C HIS A 92 5.43 -2.02 -19.58
N PRO A 93 6.77 -2.09 -19.82
CA PRO A 93 7.56 -3.33 -19.67
C PRO A 93 7.64 -3.83 -18.22
N TRP A 94 7.43 -2.95 -17.23
CA TRP A 94 7.46 -3.25 -15.79
C TRP A 94 6.09 -2.94 -15.18
N PRO A 95 5.07 -3.78 -15.41
CA PRO A 95 3.71 -3.47 -15.02
C PRO A 95 3.53 -3.46 -13.51
N PRO A 96 2.59 -2.64 -12.98
CA PRO A 96 2.21 -2.71 -11.58
C PRO A 96 1.68 -4.11 -11.24
N ALA A 97 2.11 -4.63 -10.08
CA ALA A 97 1.74 -5.96 -9.63
C ALA A 97 0.44 -5.99 -8.82
N VAL A 98 -0.07 -4.81 -8.39
CA VAL A 98 -1.15 -4.71 -7.42
C VAL A 98 -2.18 -3.66 -7.81
N LEU A 99 -3.47 -3.97 -7.60
CA LEU A 99 -4.57 -3.02 -7.52
C LEU A 99 -5.11 -2.97 -6.09
N HIS A 100 -5.23 -1.80 -5.49
CA HIS A 100 -5.84 -1.61 -4.16
C HIS A 100 -7.22 -0.99 -4.26
N LEU A 101 -8.24 -1.62 -3.66
CA LEU A 101 -9.64 -1.23 -3.71
C LEU A 101 -10.16 -0.83 -2.33
N GLY A 102 -10.85 0.31 -2.25
CA GLY A 102 -11.66 0.70 -1.10
C GLY A 102 -13.07 0.09 -1.14
N GLN A 103 -13.86 0.29 -0.09
CA GLN A 103 -15.19 -0.32 0.03
C GLN A 103 -16.21 0.23 -0.99
N GLY A 104 -16.02 1.44 -1.48
CA GLY A 104 -16.87 2.09 -2.49
C GLY A 104 -16.37 1.97 -3.93
N ASP A 105 -15.25 1.30 -4.15
CA ASP A 105 -14.66 1.12 -5.48
C ASP A 105 -15.23 -0.15 -6.17
N LEU A 106 -14.66 -0.53 -7.32
CA LEU A 106 -15.12 -1.74 -8.02
C LEU A 106 -15.14 -2.96 -7.10
N PRO A 107 -16.19 -3.79 -7.15
CA PRO A 107 -16.16 -5.09 -6.49
C PRO A 107 -14.98 -5.95 -7.00
N VAL A 108 -14.37 -6.74 -6.12
CA VAL A 108 -13.22 -7.60 -6.44
C VAL A 108 -13.47 -8.48 -7.69
N PRO A 109 -14.64 -9.15 -7.85
CA PRO A 109 -14.89 -9.93 -9.06
C PRO A 109 -14.92 -9.09 -10.35
N ALA A 110 -15.39 -7.84 -10.30
CA ALA A 110 -15.39 -6.95 -11.45
C ALA A 110 -13.97 -6.47 -11.81
N ALA A 111 -13.15 -6.16 -10.81
CA ALA A 111 -11.74 -5.83 -11.04
C ALA A 111 -10.97 -7.02 -11.63
N ARG A 112 -11.22 -8.25 -11.14
CA ARG A 112 -10.66 -9.49 -11.69
C ARG A 112 -11.08 -9.72 -13.14
N ALA A 113 -12.34 -9.44 -13.49
CA ALA A 113 -12.82 -9.56 -14.87
C ALA A 113 -12.08 -8.63 -15.85
N ILE A 114 -11.57 -7.48 -15.38
CA ILE A 114 -10.80 -6.54 -16.20
C ILE A 114 -9.32 -6.96 -16.26
N LEU A 115 -8.74 -7.37 -15.13
CA LEU A 115 -7.28 -7.49 -14.94
C LEU A 115 -6.78 -8.94 -14.99
N GLY A 116 -7.67 -9.92 -14.89
CA GLY A 116 -7.29 -11.34 -14.77
C GLY A 116 -6.79 -11.70 -13.36
N ASP A 117 -6.17 -12.87 -13.26
CA ASP A 117 -5.69 -13.43 -11.99
C ASP A 117 -4.22 -13.11 -11.71
N ASP A 118 -3.51 -12.55 -12.69
CA ASP A 118 -2.07 -12.26 -12.62
C ASP A 118 -1.74 -10.97 -11.83
N ILE A 119 -2.73 -10.21 -11.41
CA ILE A 119 -2.56 -9.03 -10.56
C ILE A 119 -3.01 -9.35 -9.12
N LEU A 120 -2.28 -8.85 -8.13
CA LEU A 120 -2.69 -8.95 -6.74
C LEU A 120 -3.75 -7.89 -6.42
N VAL A 121 -4.78 -8.26 -5.67
CA VAL A 121 -5.83 -7.33 -5.26
C VAL A 121 -5.82 -7.12 -3.77
N GLY A 122 -5.67 -5.85 -3.37
CA GLY A 122 -5.78 -5.39 -1.99
C GLY A 122 -7.15 -4.83 -1.66
N ARG A 123 -7.56 -4.92 -0.39
CA ARG A 123 -8.85 -4.41 0.10
C ARG A 123 -8.67 -3.54 1.34
N SER A 124 -9.26 -2.33 1.36
CA SER A 124 -9.37 -1.53 2.59
C SER A 124 -10.47 -2.09 3.50
N THR A 125 -10.24 -2.16 4.81
CA THR A 125 -11.24 -2.55 5.81
C THR A 125 -11.28 -1.56 6.99
N HIS A 126 -12.49 -1.31 7.53
CA HIS A 126 -12.73 -0.27 8.54
C HIS A 126 -13.61 -0.75 9.71
N SER A 127 -13.98 -2.02 9.70
CA SER A 127 -14.75 -2.68 10.76
C SER A 127 -14.30 -4.14 10.89
N GLU A 128 -14.65 -4.76 12.02
CA GLU A 128 -14.39 -6.18 12.28
C GLU A 128 -15.03 -7.07 11.19
N ALA A 129 -16.27 -6.78 10.80
CA ALA A 129 -16.97 -7.52 9.76
C ALA A 129 -16.25 -7.43 8.40
N GLU A 130 -15.76 -6.24 8.03
CA GLU A 130 -15.00 -6.05 6.79
C GLU A 130 -13.64 -6.77 6.85
N ALA A 131 -12.94 -6.72 7.99
CA ALA A 131 -11.67 -7.41 8.17
C ALA A 131 -11.84 -8.93 8.11
N ALA A 132 -12.85 -9.48 8.81
CA ALA A 132 -13.17 -10.90 8.75
C ALA A 132 -13.54 -11.36 7.34
N ALA A 133 -14.35 -10.56 6.62
CA ALA A 133 -14.70 -10.87 5.24
C ALA A 133 -13.45 -10.84 4.33
N ALA A 134 -12.62 -9.79 4.41
CA ALA A 134 -11.42 -9.66 3.59
C ALA A 134 -10.39 -10.76 3.87
N ALA A 135 -10.33 -11.28 5.09
CA ALA A 135 -9.45 -12.39 5.47
C ALA A 135 -9.73 -13.69 4.70
N VAL A 136 -10.97 -13.89 4.22
CA VAL A 136 -11.38 -15.13 3.55
C VAL A 136 -11.96 -14.92 2.15
N GLN A 137 -12.20 -13.67 1.72
CA GLN A 137 -12.81 -13.36 0.42
C GLN A 137 -11.95 -13.86 -0.73
N ASP A 138 -12.55 -14.62 -1.64
CA ASP A 138 -11.91 -15.06 -2.87
C ASP A 138 -11.50 -13.86 -3.74
N GLY A 139 -10.32 -13.95 -4.34
CA GLY A 139 -9.77 -12.92 -5.20
C GLY A 139 -9.11 -11.75 -4.46
N VAL A 140 -9.13 -11.70 -3.13
CA VAL A 140 -8.35 -10.75 -2.31
C VAL A 140 -7.03 -11.39 -1.93
N ASP A 141 -5.92 -10.72 -2.16
CA ASP A 141 -4.57 -11.21 -1.86
C ASP A 141 -4.01 -10.62 -0.56
N TYR A 142 -4.41 -9.40 -0.20
CA TYR A 142 -4.09 -8.75 1.06
C TYR A 142 -5.15 -7.73 1.45
N PHE A 143 -5.12 -7.24 2.67
CA PHE A 143 -6.01 -6.16 3.09
C PHE A 143 -5.35 -5.17 4.03
N CYS A 144 -5.93 -3.97 4.13
CA CYS A 144 -5.52 -2.93 5.05
C CYS A 144 -6.59 -2.70 6.10
N THR A 145 -6.20 -2.63 7.36
CA THR A 145 -7.06 -2.47 8.54
C THR A 145 -6.84 -1.11 9.21
N GLY A 146 -7.90 -0.34 9.37
CA GLY A 146 -7.82 0.98 10.01
C GLY A 146 -8.96 1.93 9.62
N PRO A 147 -8.87 3.23 9.97
CA PRO A 147 -7.66 3.90 10.49
C PRO A 147 -7.40 3.65 11.98
N CYS A 148 -6.10 3.56 12.35
CA CYS A 148 -5.71 3.43 13.76
C CYS A 148 -5.97 4.73 14.52
N TRP A 149 -5.76 5.88 13.90
CA TRP A 149 -6.06 7.22 14.43
C TRP A 149 -6.77 8.07 13.39
N PRO A 150 -7.51 9.12 13.81
CA PRO A 150 -8.07 10.10 12.88
C PRO A 150 -6.99 10.66 11.97
N THR A 151 -7.28 10.77 10.67
CA THR A 151 -6.30 11.22 9.68
C THR A 151 -6.94 12.16 8.67
N PRO A 152 -6.29 13.27 8.29
CA PRO A 152 -6.79 14.15 7.23
C PRO A 152 -6.77 13.52 5.83
N THR A 153 -6.06 12.41 5.62
CA THR A 153 -6.07 11.67 4.34
C THR A 153 -7.46 11.16 3.94
N LYS A 154 -8.33 10.88 4.93
CA LYS A 154 -9.76 10.53 4.74
C LYS A 154 -10.59 11.28 5.80
N PRO A 155 -10.90 12.58 5.58
CA PRO A 155 -11.58 13.42 6.56
C PRO A 155 -12.97 12.87 6.94
N GLY A 156 -13.36 13.05 8.21
CA GLY A 156 -14.69 12.68 8.71
C GLY A 156 -14.93 11.18 8.92
N ARG A 157 -13.95 10.32 8.63
CA ARG A 157 -14.07 8.89 8.88
C ARG A 157 -13.79 8.58 10.36
N HIS A 158 -14.71 7.84 10.99
CA HIS A 158 -14.48 7.30 12.33
C HIS A 158 -13.23 6.41 12.33
N ALA A 159 -12.39 6.54 13.35
CA ALA A 159 -11.23 5.68 13.56
C ALA A 159 -11.60 4.56 14.56
N PRO A 160 -11.70 3.30 14.12
CA PRO A 160 -11.93 2.17 15.02
C PRO A 160 -10.74 1.91 15.96
N GLY A 161 -9.60 2.53 15.68
CA GLY A 161 -8.45 2.51 16.58
C GLY A 161 -7.70 1.18 16.56
N LEU A 162 -6.91 0.97 17.63
CA LEU A 162 -6.10 -0.23 17.80
C LEU A 162 -6.95 -1.48 18.14
N ASP A 163 -8.21 -1.32 18.53
CA ASP A 163 -9.08 -2.47 18.78
C ASP A 163 -9.36 -3.25 17.51
N LEU A 164 -9.53 -2.57 16.37
CA LEU A 164 -9.64 -3.25 15.07
C LEU A 164 -8.33 -3.94 14.68
N VAL A 165 -7.17 -3.38 15.03
CA VAL A 165 -5.86 -4.02 14.80
C VAL A 165 -5.75 -5.30 15.63
N ARG A 166 -6.11 -5.27 16.92
CA ARG A 166 -6.12 -6.45 17.81
C ARG A 166 -7.08 -7.52 17.30
N TYR A 167 -8.28 -7.11 16.89
CA TYR A 167 -9.26 -8.02 16.29
C TYR A 167 -8.68 -8.70 15.04
N THR A 168 -8.10 -7.93 14.12
CA THR A 168 -7.51 -8.46 12.89
C THR A 168 -6.36 -9.43 13.18
N ALA A 169 -5.49 -9.11 14.14
CA ALA A 169 -4.42 -10.01 14.58
C ALA A 169 -4.96 -11.32 15.16
N ALA A 170 -6.08 -11.26 15.91
CA ALA A 170 -6.73 -12.41 16.50
C ALA A 170 -7.43 -13.33 15.46
N LEU A 171 -7.69 -12.88 14.24
CA LEU A 171 -8.23 -13.72 13.17
C LEU A 171 -7.29 -14.87 12.79
N GLY A 172 -5.98 -14.74 13.06
CA GLY A 172 -4.99 -15.77 12.74
C GLY A 172 -4.91 -16.12 11.24
N THR A 173 -5.24 -15.16 10.37
CA THR A 173 -5.22 -15.39 8.91
C THR A 173 -3.80 -15.43 8.36
N ASP A 174 -3.55 -16.33 7.41
CA ASP A 174 -2.30 -16.38 6.64
C ASP A 174 -2.23 -15.30 5.55
N ARG A 175 -3.37 -14.65 5.25
CA ARG A 175 -3.42 -13.56 4.27
C ARG A 175 -2.68 -12.35 4.81
N PRO A 176 -1.70 -11.78 4.06
CA PRO A 176 -1.00 -10.57 4.48
C PRO A 176 -1.97 -9.42 4.76
N TRP A 177 -1.77 -8.71 5.87
CA TRP A 177 -2.53 -7.51 6.17
C TRP A 177 -1.65 -6.42 6.77
N PHE A 178 -2.06 -5.16 6.59
CA PHE A 178 -1.33 -3.97 7.01
C PHE A 178 -2.22 -3.11 7.89
N ALA A 179 -1.71 -2.65 9.03
CA ALA A 179 -2.36 -1.60 9.80
C ALA A 179 -2.15 -0.25 9.11
N ILE A 180 -3.17 0.61 9.10
CA ILE A 180 -3.13 1.90 8.40
C ILE A 180 -3.82 3.00 9.21
N GLY A 181 -3.39 4.25 8.97
CA GLY A 181 -4.09 5.46 9.38
C GLY A 181 -3.54 6.11 10.62
N GLY A 182 -2.87 7.26 10.42
CA GLY A 182 -2.30 8.06 11.48
C GLY A 182 -1.08 7.44 12.17
N ILE A 183 -0.42 6.48 11.52
CA ILE A 183 0.77 5.81 12.04
C ILE A 183 2.00 6.71 11.82
N ASP A 184 2.78 6.92 12.87
CA ASP A 184 4.06 7.62 12.89
C ASP A 184 5.08 6.90 13.80
N LEU A 185 6.32 7.37 13.84
CA LEU A 185 7.36 6.76 14.68
C LEU A 185 7.08 6.86 16.19
N GLY A 186 6.26 7.81 16.63
CA GLY A 186 5.89 7.99 18.03
C GLY A 186 4.84 6.99 18.51
N ASN A 187 4.04 6.42 17.59
CA ASN A 187 2.94 5.50 17.94
C ASN A 187 3.12 4.09 17.33
N LEU A 188 4.18 3.85 16.55
CA LEU A 188 4.41 2.56 15.88
C LEU A 188 4.44 1.39 16.87
N ASP A 189 5.07 1.54 18.03
CA ASP A 189 5.16 0.46 19.03
C ASP A 189 3.79 0.00 19.51
N GLN A 190 2.84 0.92 19.70
CA GLN A 190 1.46 0.58 20.06
C GLN A 190 0.77 -0.26 18.97
N VAL A 191 1.10 -0.01 17.68
CA VAL A 191 0.57 -0.79 16.56
C VAL A 191 1.16 -2.20 16.55
N LEU A 192 2.47 -2.32 16.83
CA LEU A 192 3.16 -3.60 16.93
C LEU A 192 2.67 -4.41 18.13
N GLU A 193 2.48 -3.77 19.29
CA GLU A 193 1.88 -4.37 20.50
C GLU A 193 0.44 -4.84 20.26
N ALA A 194 -0.32 -4.14 19.41
CA ALA A 194 -1.66 -4.56 19.01
C ALA A 194 -1.66 -5.77 18.07
N GLY A 195 -0.50 -6.26 17.65
CA GLY A 195 -0.32 -7.48 16.87
C GLY A 195 -0.03 -7.28 15.38
N ALA A 196 0.00 -6.05 14.87
CA ALA A 196 0.43 -5.80 13.50
C ALA A 196 1.91 -6.10 13.31
N ARG A 197 2.28 -6.52 12.10
CA ARG A 197 3.66 -6.77 11.68
C ARG A 197 4.01 -6.02 10.39
N ARG A 198 3.01 -5.35 9.81
CA ARG A 198 3.06 -4.60 8.56
C ARG A 198 2.26 -3.33 8.71
N VAL A 199 2.75 -2.23 8.19
CA VAL A 199 2.06 -0.92 8.27
C VAL A 199 2.01 -0.22 6.93
N VAL A 200 0.95 0.57 6.73
CA VAL A 200 0.88 1.59 5.68
C VAL A 200 1.14 2.94 6.32
N VAL A 201 2.13 3.64 5.82
CA VAL A 201 2.50 4.99 6.25
C VAL A 201 2.24 5.98 5.12
N VAL A 202 1.86 7.20 5.45
CA VAL A 202 1.69 8.31 4.51
C VAL A 202 2.52 9.49 5.01
N ARG A 203 1.91 10.43 5.73
CA ARG A 203 2.50 11.72 6.10
C ARG A 203 3.77 11.64 6.96
N ALA A 204 3.90 10.63 7.78
CA ALA A 204 5.11 10.45 8.58
C ALA A 204 6.37 10.20 7.72
N ILE A 205 6.19 9.90 6.43
CA ILE A 205 7.27 9.81 5.43
C ILE A 205 7.15 10.95 4.43
N THR A 206 5.95 11.19 3.83
CA THR A 206 5.80 12.18 2.75
C THR A 206 6.02 13.63 3.19
N ASP A 207 5.77 13.94 4.47
CA ASP A 207 5.90 15.27 5.05
C ASP A 207 7.15 15.40 5.94
N ALA A 208 8.00 14.36 5.99
CA ALA A 208 9.26 14.42 6.74
C ALA A 208 10.29 15.34 6.05
N ASP A 209 11.12 15.99 6.83
CA ASP A 209 12.23 16.81 6.32
C ASP A 209 13.24 15.95 5.52
N ASP A 210 13.41 14.69 5.94
CA ASP A 210 14.18 13.66 5.24
C ASP A 210 13.33 12.38 5.11
N PRO A 211 12.62 12.22 3.97
CA PRO A 211 11.76 11.06 3.73
C PRO A 211 12.53 9.72 3.70
N GLY A 212 13.79 9.74 3.22
CA GLY A 212 14.65 8.55 3.19
C GLY A 212 15.01 8.09 4.60
N ALA A 213 15.46 9.00 5.47
CA ALA A 213 15.76 8.70 6.87
C ALA A 213 14.51 8.22 7.64
N ALA A 214 13.35 8.84 7.39
CA ALA A 214 12.09 8.40 7.97
C ALA A 214 11.73 6.97 7.53
N ALA A 215 11.84 6.66 6.24
CA ALA A 215 11.59 5.31 5.71
C ALA A 215 12.56 4.28 6.31
N ALA A 216 13.84 4.60 6.42
CA ALA A 216 14.86 3.73 7.02
C ALA A 216 14.54 3.38 8.48
N GLU A 217 14.11 4.37 9.28
CA GLU A 217 13.76 4.14 10.68
C GLU A 217 12.50 3.27 10.83
N PHE A 218 11.45 3.51 10.02
CA PHE A 218 10.30 2.60 9.97
C PHE A 218 10.70 1.19 9.58
N ALA A 219 11.48 1.03 8.51
CA ALA A 219 11.91 -0.27 8.01
C ALA A 219 12.72 -1.05 9.05
N LYS A 220 13.63 -0.36 9.77
CA LYS A 220 14.41 -0.95 10.86
C LYS A 220 13.49 -1.46 11.98
N ARG A 221 12.62 -0.62 12.51
CA ARG A 221 11.73 -0.99 13.64
C ARG A 221 10.72 -2.07 13.28
N LEU A 222 10.31 -2.17 12.02
CA LEU A 222 9.40 -3.22 11.54
C LEU A 222 10.09 -4.58 11.36
N ARG A 223 11.41 -4.60 11.13
CA ARG A 223 12.19 -5.84 10.95
C ARG A 223 12.80 -6.35 12.25
N ASP A 224 13.17 -5.43 13.13
CA ASP A 224 13.76 -5.73 14.44
C ASP A 224 12.88 -5.12 15.55
N PRO A 225 11.65 -5.64 15.76
CA PRO A 225 10.79 -5.15 16.82
C PRO A 225 11.44 -5.48 18.18
N ALA A 226 11.55 -4.45 19.05
CA ALA A 226 12.15 -4.55 20.37
C ALA A 226 11.37 -5.51 21.30
#